data_fc15fc8da7588e5289922276821eb465
#
_entry.id   fc15fc8da7588e5289922276821eb465
#
_cell.length_a   1.000
_cell.length_b   1.000
_cell.length_c   1.000
_cell.angle_alpha   90.00
_cell.angle_beta   90.00
_cell.angle_gamma   90.00
#
_symmetry.space_group_name_H-M   'P 1'
#
loop_
_entity.id
_entity.type
_entity.pdbx_description
1 polymer ?
#
loop_
_entity_poly.entity_id
_entity_poly.type
_entity_poly.pdbx_seq_one_letter_code
_entity_poly.pdbx_strand_id
1 'polypeptide(L)'
;MTKKMLNQNAKYDQRFLDKVEPKFEFSNKPINRLKIVKENSVQNKTGKEGRILRLKKKINSIEDCNLRNNSKNLVMGDGDINSPIMLIGEAPDEKEDLEAKTFCGDVGVLLNKMLLAIKIKREKVYSTYSINFRPPNDRKPTTQEIKRYSIFLKEHISIIDPKILILMGTTAMEAVTGLGNQISNERGNWKEIIIGNKTIPVIITFNPSYLIRYPDKKKFSWEDLKKIRKKVEDLNIII
;
A
#
# COMPACT_ATOMS: atom_id res chain seq x y z
N MET A 1 -35.86 27.54 51.83
CA MET A 1 -35.48 26.14 51.42
C MET A 1 -34.55 26.05 50.19
N THR A 2 -34.09 27.15 49.64
CA THR A 2 -33.36 27.17 48.37
C THR A 2 -31.82 27.23 48.47
N LYS A 3 -31.25 27.56 49.61
CA LYS A 3 -29.77 27.62 49.76
C LYS A 3 -29.06 26.28 49.99
N LYS A 4 -29.77 25.23 50.38
CA LYS A 4 -29.18 23.90 50.65
C LYS A 4 -29.06 23.02 49.37
N MET A 5 -29.85 23.28 48.35
CA MET A 5 -29.79 22.50 47.09
C MET A 5 -28.62 22.90 46.19
N LEU A 6 -28.22 24.17 46.17
CA LEU A 6 -27.11 24.65 45.34
C LEU A 6 -25.73 24.07 45.76
N ASN A 7 -25.57 23.77 47.07
CA ASN A 7 -24.31 23.25 47.60
C ASN A 7 -24.12 21.73 47.38
N GLN A 8 -25.19 20.98 47.12
CA GLN A 8 -25.08 19.56 46.85
C GLN A 8 -24.70 19.28 45.36
N ASN A 9 -25.24 20.07 44.46
CA ASN A 9 -24.89 19.93 43.02
C ASN A 9 -23.45 20.38 42.73
N ALA A 10 -22.97 21.45 43.37
CA ALA A 10 -21.58 21.89 43.21
C ALA A 10 -20.55 20.87 43.72
N LYS A 11 -20.85 20.11 44.76
CA LYS A 11 -19.99 19.01 45.23
C LYS A 11 -19.99 17.79 44.32
N TYR A 12 -21.09 17.54 43.63
CA TYR A 12 -21.18 16.43 42.68
C TYR A 12 -20.41 16.75 41.40
N ASP A 13 -20.54 17.97 40.91
CA ASP A 13 -19.83 18.40 39.70
C ASP A 13 -18.31 18.44 39.90
N GLN A 14 -17.84 18.86 41.08
CA GLN A 14 -16.42 18.88 41.41
C GLN A 14 -15.82 17.48 41.52
N ARG A 15 -16.53 16.51 42.08
CA ARG A 15 -16.11 15.11 42.17
C ARG A 15 -16.14 14.40 40.83
N PHE A 16 -16.98 14.85 39.90
CA PHE A 16 -17.03 14.34 38.53
C PHE A 16 -15.88 14.90 37.71
N LEU A 17 -15.58 16.19 37.86
CA LEU A 17 -14.43 16.83 37.17
C LEU A 17 -13.09 16.28 37.66
N ASP A 18 -12.94 16.02 38.95
CA ASP A 18 -11.73 15.41 39.54
C ASP A 18 -11.49 13.96 39.06
N LYS A 19 -12.54 13.25 38.63
CA LYS A 19 -12.45 11.90 38.07
C LYS A 19 -12.18 11.87 36.56
N VAL A 20 -12.61 12.92 35.84
CA VAL A 20 -12.58 12.95 34.37
C VAL A 20 -11.29 13.58 33.84
N GLU A 21 -10.74 14.61 34.52
CA GLU A 21 -9.48 15.25 34.07
C GLU A 21 -8.64 15.81 35.22
N PRO A 22 -7.73 15.05 35.83
CA PRO A 22 -6.86 15.52 36.91
C PRO A 22 -5.78 16.55 36.48
N LYS A 23 -5.83 17.09 35.25
CA LYS A 23 -4.80 17.97 34.68
C LYS A 23 -5.32 19.27 34.08
N PHE A 24 -6.52 19.71 34.39
CA PHE A 24 -7.02 21.01 33.94
C PHE A 24 -6.60 22.13 34.91
N GLU A 25 -5.51 22.83 34.60
CA GLU A 25 -5.12 24.05 35.29
C GLU A 25 -5.80 25.25 34.60
N PHE A 26 -6.75 25.89 35.28
CA PHE A 26 -7.31 27.16 34.84
C PHE A 26 -6.31 28.29 35.15
N SER A 27 -5.61 28.77 34.12
CA SER A 27 -4.76 29.94 34.25
C SER A 27 -5.59 31.23 34.07
N ASN A 28 -5.39 32.22 34.92
CA ASN A 28 -6.01 33.54 34.80
C ASN A 28 -5.46 34.39 33.62
N LYS A 29 -4.61 33.83 32.79
CA LYS A 29 -4.12 34.46 31.57
C LYS A 29 -4.92 34.00 30.36
N PRO A 30 -5.37 34.92 29.50
CA PRO A 30 -6.10 34.52 28.29
C PRO A 30 -5.22 33.64 27.41
N ILE A 31 -5.67 32.40 27.19
CA ILE A 31 -5.01 31.48 26.28
C ILE A 31 -5.37 31.87 24.83
N ASN A 32 -4.41 32.39 24.09
CA ASN A 32 -4.60 32.64 22.65
C ASN A 32 -4.71 31.30 21.90
N ARG A 33 -5.93 30.79 21.76
CA ARG A 33 -6.24 29.56 21.01
C ARG A 33 -6.01 29.69 19.50
N LEU A 34 -5.71 30.88 18.99
CA LEU A 34 -5.34 31.15 17.61
C LEU A 34 -3.81 31.04 17.38
N LYS A 35 -3.00 30.93 18.42
CA LYS A 35 -1.62 30.47 18.25
C LYS A 35 -1.70 28.99 17.91
N ILE A 36 -1.80 28.71 16.61
CA ILE A 36 -1.46 27.41 16.04
C ILE A 36 -0.02 27.14 16.51
N VAL A 37 0.11 26.28 17.51
CA VAL A 37 1.41 25.68 17.82
C VAL A 37 1.87 25.10 16.48
N LYS A 38 3.00 25.53 15.99
CA LYS A 38 3.69 24.89 14.88
C LYS A 38 4.14 23.52 15.41
N GLU A 39 3.19 22.63 15.58
CA GLU A 39 3.49 21.22 15.70
C GLU A 39 4.10 20.80 14.37
N ASN A 40 5.28 20.29 14.46
CA ASN A 40 6.15 19.75 13.44
C ASN A 40 5.49 19.58 12.07
N SER A 41 6.04 20.27 11.06
CA SER A 41 5.63 20.39 9.67
C SER A 41 5.51 19.07 8.86
N VAL A 42 5.38 17.93 9.51
CA VAL A 42 5.21 16.59 8.92
C VAL A 42 3.73 16.19 8.78
N GLN A 43 2.79 16.88 9.44
CA GLN A 43 1.40 16.38 9.52
C GLN A 43 0.42 16.93 8.48
N ASN A 44 0.78 17.91 7.65
CA ASN A 44 -0.17 18.54 6.71
C ASN A 44 0.15 18.38 5.22
N LYS A 45 0.78 17.28 4.81
CA LYS A 45 0.73 16.91 3.39
C LYS A 45 -0.65 16.29 3.10
N THR A 46 -1.59 17.09 2.60
CA THR A 46 -2.96 16.66 2.24
C THR A 46 -3.02 15.82 0.97
N GLY A 47 -1.96 15.80 0.16
CA GLY A 47 -1.85 15.07 -1.10
C GLY A 47 -1.57 13.56 -0.96
N LYS A 48 -1.40 12.89 -2.11
CA LYS A 48 -1.07 11.45 -2.18
C LYS A 48 0.14 11.08 -1.32
N GLU A 49 1.20 11.90 -1.35
CA GLU A 49 2.41 11.67 -0.54
C GLU A 49 2.13 11.60 0.97
N GLY A 50 1.31 12.52 1.49
CA GLY A 50 0.94 12.51 2.90
C GLY A 50 0.08 11.30 3.28
N ARG A 51 -0.79 10.84 2.36
CA ARG A 51 -1.57 9.61 2.54
C ARG A 51 -0.68 8.37 2.53
N ILE A 52 0.30 8.29 1.62
CA ILE A 52 1.30 7.20 1.58
C ILE A 52 2.12 7.18 2.89
N LEU A 53 2.55 8.34 3.38
CA LEU A 53 3.30 8.41 4.64
C LEU A 53 2.46 7.93 5.84
N ARG A 54 1.18 8.27 5.89
CA ARG A 54 0.25 7.74 6.93
C ARG A 54 0.07 6.23 6.82
N LEU A 55 -0.11 5.72 5.60
CA LEU A 55 -0.20 4.28 5.35
C LEU A 55 1.09 3.56 5.76
N LYS A 56 2.26 4.11 5.43
CA LYS A 56 3.57 3.59 5.88
C LYS A 56 3.66 3.49 7.40
N LYS A 57 3.20 4.52 8.12
CA LYS A 57 3.14 4.49 9.59
C LYS A 57 2.20 3.39 10.10
N LYS A 58 1.01 3.24 9.51
CA LYS A 58 0.05 2.17 9.86
C LYS A 58 0.66 0.78 9.69
N ILE A 59 1.34 0.52 8.56
CA ILE A 59 1.97 -0.77 8.31
C ILE A 59 3.12 -1.02 9.30
N ASN A 60 3.90 -0.01 9.63
CA ASN A 60 4.98 -0.12 10.62
C ASN A 60 4.46 -0.33 12.05
N SER A 61 3.25 0.10 12.37
CA SER A 61 2.64 -0.05 13.69
C SER A 61 1.86 -1.35 13.88
N ILE A 62 1.90 -2.28 12.91
CA ILE A 62 1.24 -3.59 13.05
C ILE A 62 1.89 -4.34 14.21
N GLU A 63 1.09 -4.67 15.23
CA GLU A 63 1.52 -5.48 16.36
C GLU A 63 1.67 -6.97 15.96
N ASP A 64 2.50 -7.71 16.69
CA ASP A 64 2.76 -9.15 16.48
C ASP A 64 3.05 -9.50 15.00
N CYS A 65 3.91 -8.72 14.38
CA CYS A 65 4.27 -8.89 12.98
C CYS A 65 5.62 -9.60 12.83
N ASN A 66 5.60 -10.92 12.71
CA ASN A 66 6.80 -11.73 12.49
C ASN A 66 7.56 -11.31 11.22
N LEU A 67 6.86 -10.88 10.16
CA LEU A 67 7.49 -10.40 8.94
C LEU A 67 8.32 -9.15 9.19
N ARG A 68 7.78 -8.17 9.95
CA ARG A 68 8.52 -6.97 10.31
C ARG A 68 9.77 -7.28 11.12
N ASN A 69 9.68 -8.22 12.07
CA ASN A 69 10.82 -8.58 12.93
C ASN A 69 11.96 -9.27 12.16
N ASN A 70 11.65 -9.86 11.00
CA ASN A 70 12.62 -10.55 10.15
C ASN A 70 13.14 -9.67 8.99
N SER A 71 12.53 -8.50 8.75
CA SER A 71 12.92 -7.58 7.68
C SER A 71 13.78 -6.45 8.20
N LYS A 72 14.68 -5.93 7.38
CA LYS A 72 15.47 -4.73 7.68
C LYS A 72 14.68 -3.47 7.41
N ASN A 73 13.91 -3.47 6.33
CA ASN A 73 13.16 -2.32 5.87
C ASN A 73 11.71 -2.67 5.51
N LEU A 74 10.87 -1.66 5.56
CA LEU A 74 9.56 -1.68 4.93
C LEU A 74 9.69 -1.22 3.48
N VAL A 75 9.41 -2.09 2.52
CA VAL A 75 9.37 -1.77 1.10
C VAL A 75 7.98 -1.27 0.73
N MET A 76 7.78 0.04 0.76
CA MET A 76 6.46 0.64 0.56
C MET A 76 6.03 0.64 -0.90
N GLY A 77 6.88 1.15 -1.76
CA GLY A 77 6.62 1.30 -3.19
C GLY A 77 7.58 2.31 -3.81
N ASP A 78 7.66 2.30 -5.12
CA ASP A 78 8.61 3.08 -5.92
C ASP A 78 8.01 3.50 -7.26
N GLY A 79 8.45 4.64 -7.79
CA GLY A 79 8.00 5.21 -9.06
C GLY A 79 7.07 6.42 -8.90
N ASP A 80 6.38 6.77 -9.98
CA ASP A 80 5.50 7.95 -10.03
C ASP A 80 4.19 7.70 -9.27
N ILE A 81 3.97 8.40 -8.18
CA ILE A 81 2.73 8.32 -7.37
C ILE A 81 1.48 8.78 -8.13
N ASN A 82 1.64 9.47 -9.25
CA ASN A 82 0.55 9.90 -10.13
C ASN A 82 0.40 9.00 -11.35
N SER A 83 1.17 7.91 -11.41
CA SER A 83 1.10 6.98 -12.53
C SER A 83 -0.30 6.41 -12.71
N PRO A 84 -0.80 6.35 -13.95
CA PRO A 84 -2.03 5.65 -14.29
C PRO A 84 -1.86 4.12 -14.29
N ILE A 85 -0.63 3.61 -14.15
CA ILE A 85 -0.32 2.18 -14.16
C ILE A 85 0.35 1.81 -12.83
N MET A 86 -0.22 0.83 -12.13
CA MET A 86 0.35 0.31 -10.90
C MET A 86 0.69 -1.17 -11.04
N LEU A 87 1.95 -1.51 -10.72
CA LEU A 87 2.45 -2.87 -10.67
C LEU A 87 2.40 -3.38 -9.24
N ILE A 88 1.92 -4.59 -9.04
CA ILE A 88 1.86 -5.22 -7.72
C ILE A 88 2.57 -6.56 -7.78
N GLY A 89 3.69 -6.68 -7.08
CA GLY A 89 4.44 -7.92 -6.90
C GLY A 89 3.98 -8.72 -5.69
N GLU A 90 4.68 -9.81 -5.39
CA GLU A 90 4.32 -10.74 -4.33
C GLU A 90 4.79 -10.23 -2.95
N ALA A 91 6.08 -10.27 -2.70
CA ALA A 91 6.74 -9.79 -1.49
C ALA A 91 8.18 -9.41 -1.83
N PRO A 92 8.87 -8.56 -1.03
CA PRO A 92 10.28 -8.27 -1.22
C PRO A 92 11.16 -9.49 -0.99
N ASP A 93 12.24 -9.59 -1.73
CA ASP A 93 13.37 -10.48 -1.46
C ASP A 93 14.46 -9.78 -0.64
N GLU A 94 15.62 -10.46 -0.44
CA GLU A 94 16.72 -9.92 0.34
C GLU A 94 17.25 -8.59 -0.20
N LYS A 95 17.41 -8.49 -1.51
CA LYS A 95 18.00 -7.30 -2.14
C LYS A 95 17.06 -6.10 -2.02
N GLU A 96 15.80 -6.33 -2.22
CA GLU A 96 14.73 -5.33 -2.14
C GLU A 96 14.52 -4.86 -0.70
N ASP A 97 14.62 -5.78 0.27
CA ASP A 97 14.60 -5.44 1.70
C ASP A 97 15.82 -4.58 2.08
N LEU A 98 17.03 -4.91 1.58
CA LEU A 98 18.24 -4.13 1.83
C LEU A 98 18.18 -2.73 1.25
N GLU A 99 17.71 -2.59 0.00
CA GLU A 99 17.66 -1.32 -0.72
C GLU A 99 16.38 -0.51 -0.42
N ALA A 100 15.40 -1.09 0.26
CA ALA A 100 14.06 -0.53 0.47
C ALA A 100 13.37 -0.08 -0.83
N LYS A 101 13.64 -0.79 -1.94
CA LYS A 101 13.12 -0.51 -3.28
C LYS A 101 12.41 -1.72 -3.84
N THR A 102 11.44 -1.48 -4.72
CA THR A 102 10.74 -2.55 -5.41
C THR A 102 11.45 -2.98 -6.68
N PHE A 103 11.47 -4.28 -6.95
CA PHE A 103 12.03 -4.87 -8.15
C PHE A 103 13.47 -4.43 -8.43
N CYS A 104 14.39 -4.80 -7.53
CA CYS A 104 15.82 -4.54 -7.62
C CYS A 104 16.56 -5.67 -8.33
N GLY A 105 17.86 -5.44 -8.59
CA GLY A 105 18.75 -6.45 -9.15
C GLY A 105 18.28 -7.03 -10.47
N ASP A 106 18.48 -8.33 -10.67
CA ASP A 106 18.15 -9.04 -11.91
C ASP A 106 16.65 -9.04 -12.21
N VAL A 107 15.81 -9.09 -11.15
CA VAL A 107 14.36 -8.98 -11.23
C VAL A 107 13.96 -7.62 -11.79
N GLY A 108 14.57 -6.55 -11.30
CA GLY A 108 14.34 -5.19 -11.78
C GLY A 108 14.84 -4.99 -13.22
N VAL A 109 16.02 -5.55 -13.56
CA VAL A 109 16.54 -5.50 -14.93
C VAL A 109 15.59 -6.18 -15.90
N LEU A 110 15.06 -7.35 -15.54
CA LEU A 110 14.10 -8.06 -16.40
C LEU A 110 12.80 -7.27 -16.52
N LEU A 111 12.25 -6.76 -15.41
CA LEU A 111 11.03 -5.94 -15.42
C LEU A 111 11.19 -4.71 -16.32
N ASN A 112 12.33 -4.01 -16.22
CA ASN A 112 12.62 -2.84 -17.05
C ASN A 112 12.63 -3.21 -18.55
N LYS A 113 13.25 -4.35 -18.92
CA LYS A 113 13.23 -4.86 -20.29
C LYS A 113 11.81 -5.21 -20.75
N MET A 114 11.01 -5.84 -19.90
CA MET A 114 9.61 -6.19 -20.20
C MET A 114 8.76 -4.94 -20.46
N LEU A 115 8.86 -3.93 -19.61
CA LEU A 115 8.14 -2.67 -19.78
C LEU A 115 8.61 -1.92 -21.03
N LEU A 116 9.93 -1.82 -21.24
CA LEU A 116 10.49 -1.14 -22.40
C LEU A 116 10.07 -1.80 -23.73
N ALA A 117 9.94 -3.14 -23.77
CA ALA A 117 9.48 -3.87 -24.94
C ALA A 117 8.05 -3.47 -25.38
N ILE A 118 7.24 -2.96 -24.46
CA ILE A 118 5.91 -2.40 -24.72
C ILE A 118 5.89 -0.86 -24.69
N LYS A 119 7.05 -0.23 -24.83
CA LYS A 119 7.25 1.23 -24.86
C LYS A 119 6.78 1.95 -23.59
N ILE A 120 6.86 1.31 -22.42
CA ILE A 120 6.58 1.88 -21.13
C ILE A 120 7.90 2.07 -20.37
N LYS A 121 8.20 3.27 -19.93
CA LYS A 121 9.38 3.54 -19.10
C LYS A 121 9.10 3.18 -17.64
N ARG A 122 10.10 2.64 -16.95
CA ARG A 122 9.97 2.22 -15.52
C ARG A 122 9.57 3.37 -14.60
N GLU A 123 10.10 4.56 -14.83
CA GLU A 123 9.78 5.76 -14.06
C GLU A 123 8.34 6.26 -14.24
N LYS A 124 7.65 5.80 -15.28
CA LYS A 124 6.24 6.15 -15.57
C LYS A 124 5.23 5.21 -14.93
N VAL A 125 5.68 4.22 -14.18
CA VAL A 125 4.81 3.30 -13.46
C VAL A 125 5.08 3.39 -11.96
N TYR A 126 4.05 3.14 -11.16
CA TYR A 126 4.20 2.95 -9.73
C TYR A 126 4.23 1.46 -9.41
N SER A 127 5.11 1.03 -8.55
CA SER A 127 5.21 -0.38 -8.16
C SER A 127 5.21 -0.56 -6.66
N THR A 128 4.60 -1.64 -6.19
CA THR A 128 4.57 -2.07 -4.80
C THR A 128 4.50 -3.58 -4.71
N TYR A 129 4.46 -4.08 -3.48
CA TYR A 129 4.24 -5.49 -3.17
C TYR A 129 2.93 -5.71 -2.44
N SER A 130 2.40 -6.94 -2.55
CA SER A 130 1.23 -7.37 -1.79
C SER A 130 1.50 -7.41 -0.30
N ILE A 131 2.74 -7.69 0.06
CA ILE A 131 3.27 -7.68 1.42
C ILE A 131 4.52 -6.82 1.43
N ASN A 132 4.59 -5.88 2.37
CA ASN A 132 5.62 -4.85 2.39
C ASN A 132 6.89 -5.23 3.17
N PHE A 133 6.91 -6.39 3.81
CA PHE A 133 8.06 -6.92 4.54
C PHE A 133 8.52 -8.25 3.94
N ARG A 134 9.83 -8.49 3.93
CA ARG A 134 10.43 -9.72 3.44
C ARG A 134 10.01 -10.91 4.31
N PRO A 135 9.43 -11.99 3.73
CA PRO A 135 9.22 -13.23 4.45
C PRO A 135 10.54 -13.92 4.79
N PRO A 136 10.65 -14.61 5.96
CA PRO A 136 11.85 -15.35 6.32
C PRO A 136 12.29 -16.33 5.23
N ASN A 137 13.58 -16.34 4.89
CA ASN A 137 14.17 -17.21 3.85
C ASN A 137 13.48 -17.08 2.47
N ASP A 138 12.95 -15.90 2.15
CA ASP A 138 12.25 -15.62 0.87
C ASP A 138 11.11 -16.61 0.57
N ARG A 139 10.51 -17.21 1.61
CA ARG A 139 9.37 -18.11 1.44
C ARG A 139 8.16 -17.36 0.89
N LYS A 140 7.24 -18.08 0.29
CA LYS A 140 5.95 -17.49 -0.05
C LYS A 140 5.21 -17.02 1.20
N PRO A 141 4.52 -15.87 1.12
CA PRO A 141 3.59 -15.44 2.15
C PRO A 141 2.47 -16.48 2.37
N THR A 142 2.06 -16.61 3.62
CA THR A 142 0.90 -17.44 3.96
C THR A 142 -0.41 -16.73 3.62
N THR A 143 -1.50 -17.49 3.45
CA THR A 143 -2.84 -16.92 3.22
C THR A 143 -3.27 -15.98 4.36
N GLN A 144 -2.86 -16.23 5.60
CA GLN A 144 -3.14 -15.34 6.72
C GLN A 144 -2.40 -14.01 6.60
N GLU A 145 -1.12 -14.05 6.21
CA GLU A 145 -0.33 -12.85 5.94
C GLU A 145 -0.94 -12.06 4.77
N ILE A 146 -1.30 -12.74 3.67
CA ILE A 146 -1.96 -12.11 2.52
C ILE A 146 -3.25 -11.41 2.94
N LYS A 147 -4.12 -12.07 3.70
CA LYS A 147 -5.37 -11.48 4.20
C LYS A 147 -5.11 -10.26 5.09
N ARG A 148 -4.12 -10.35 5.99
CA ARG A 148 -3.74 -9.26 6.90
C ARG A 148 -3.28 -8.01 6.13
N TYR A 149 -2.47 -8.19 5.08
CA TYR A 149 -1.91 -7.09 4.30
C TYR A 149 -2.86 -6.58 3.20
N SER A 150 -3.84 -7.37 2.77
CA SER A 150 -4.76 -7.01 1.69
C SER A 150 -5.54 -5.71 1.98
N ILE A 151 -5.82 -5.39 3.24
CA ILE A 151 -6.50 -4.17 3.66
C ILE A 151 -5.62 -2.95 3.36
N PHE A 152 -4.34 -3.02 3.72
CA PHE A 152 -3.36 -1.95 3.46
C PHE A 152 -3.07 -1.81 1.97
N LEU A 153 -3.01 -2.93 1.24
CA LEU A 153 -2.84 -2.91 -0.21
C LEU A 153 -4.02 -2.23 -0.90
N LYS A 154 -5.26 -2.50 -0.51
CA LYS A 154 -6.45 -1.80 -1.04
C LYS A 154 -6.43 -0.30 -0.73
N GLU A 155 -6.02 0.09 0.48
CA GLU A 155 -5.81 1.51 0.83
C GLU A 155 -4.72 2.11 -0.06
N HIS A 156 -3.62 1.40 -0.30
CA HIS A 156 -2.53 1.84 -1.15
C HIS A 156 -2.98 2.07 -2.60
N ILE A 157 -3.69 1.11 -3.19
CA ILE A 157 -4.27 1.25 -4.54
C ILE A 157 -5.22 2.46 -4.59
N SER A 158 -6.06 2.65 -3.57
CA SER A 158 -6.95 3.81 -3.48
C SER A 158 -6.22 5.15 -3.38
N ILE A 159 -5.00 5.18 -2.81
CA ILE A 159 -4.17 6.39 -2.74
C ILE A 159 -3.54 6.71 -4.10
N ILE A 160 -2.98 5.70 -4.76
CA ILE A 160 -2.35 5.85 -6.08
C ILE A 160 -3.40 6.16 -7.15
N ASP A 161 -4.59 5.55 -7.03
CA ASP A 161 -5.72 5.75 -7.93
C ASP A 161 -5.36 5.47 -9.41
N PRO A 162 -4.83 4.27 -9.71
CA PRO A 162 -4.40 3.94 -11.05
C PRO A 162 -5.59 3.67 -11.99
N LYS A 163 -5.37 3.79 -13.31
CA LYS A 163 -6.33 3.37 -14.35
C LYS A 163 -6.20 1.88 -14.69
N ILE A 164 -5.04 1.29 -14.44
CA ILE A 164 -4.74 -0.13 -14.72
C ILE A 164 -3.93 -0.71 -13.57
N LEU A 165 -4.27 -1.94 -13.16
CA LEU A 165 -3.47 -2.75 -12.26
C LEU A 165 -2.85 -3.93 -13.00
N ILE A 166 -1.57 -4.19 -12.76
CA ILE A 166 -0.83 -5.35 -13.27
C ILE A 166 -0.37 -6.16 -12.06
N LEU A 167 -0.97 -7.33 -11.86
CA LEU A 167 -0.65 -8.24 -10.77
C LEU A 167 0.39 -9.26 -11.24
N MET A 168 1.54 -9.25 -10.58
CA MET A 168 2.69 -10.08 -10.93
C MET A 168 2.88 -11.20 -9.92
N GLY A 169 2.33 -12.39 -10.23
CA GLY A 169 2.45 -13.59 -9.41
C GLY A 169 1.17 -13.96 -8.65
N THR A 170 1.21 -15.15 -8.05
CA THR A 170 0.04 -15.75 -7.37
C THR A 170 -0.37 -15.00 -6.11
N THR A 171 0.60 -14.52 -5.33
CA THR A 171 0.34 -13.77 -4.10
C THR A 171 -0.33 -12.43 -4.42
N ALA A 172 0.10 -11.74 -5.49
CA ALA A 172 -0.52 -10.49 -5.92
C ALA A 172 -1.94 -10.73 -6.42
N MET A 173 -2.16 -11.81 -7.17
CA MET A 173 -3.48 -12.22 -7.60
C MET A 173 -4.41 -12.48 -6.39
N GLU A 174 -3.99 -13.32 -5.44
CA GLU A 174 -4.79 -13.63 -4.24
C GLU A 174 -5.08 -12.39 -3.40
N ALA A 175 -4.08 -11.54 -3.15
CA ALA A 175 -4.22 -10.36 -2.31
C ALA A 175 -5.24 -9.33 -2.84
N VAL A 176 -5.33 -9.19 -4.16
CA VAL A 176 -6.18 -8.18 -4.80
C VAL A 176 -7.54 -8.74 -5.20
N THR A 177 -7.56 -9.94 -5.79
CA THR A 177 -8.79 -10.53 -6.35
C THR A 177 -9.46 -11.54 -5.44
N GLY A 178 -8.74 -12.06 -4.43
CA GLY A 178 -9.19 -13.19 -3.60
C GLY A 178 -9.13 -14.54 -4.31
N LEU A 179 -8.65 -14.62 -5.55
CA LEU A 179 -8.56 -15.87 -6.30
C LEU A 179 -7.36 -16.69 -5.83
N GLY A 180 -7.62 -17.93 -5.39
CA GLY A 180 -6.60 -18.92 -5.02
C GLY A 180 -6.26 -19.91 -6.14
N ASN A 181 -6.67 -19.65 -7.37
CA ASN A 181 -6.50 -20.53 -8.52
C ASN A 181 -5.04 -20.59 -9.00
N GLN A 182 -4.76 -21.55 -9.90
CA GLN A 182 -3.46 -21.58 -10.57
C GLN A 182 -3.32 -20.37 -11.51
N ILE A 183 -2.21 -19.66 -11.39
CA ILE A 183 -1.94 -18.44 -12.19
C ILE A 183 -1.97 -18.73 -13.70
N SER A 184 -1.63 -19.94 -14.14
CA SER A 184 -1.68 -20.36 -15.53
C SER A 184 -3.07 -20.22 -16.16
N ASN A 185 -4.12 -20.37 -15.37
CA ASN A 185 -5.51 -20.30 -15.84
C ASN A 185 -6.05 -18.86 -15.82
N GLU A 186 -5.46 -18.00 -15.00
CA GLU A 186 -5.94 -16.65 -14.74
C GLU A 186 -5.14 -15.59 -15.51
N ARG A 187 -3.88 -15.87 -15.83
CA ARG A 187 -2.99 -14.91 -16.50
C ARG A 187 -3.49 -14.49 -17.88
N GLY A 188 -3.16 -13.27 -18.24
CA GLY A 188 -3.44 -12.73 -19.57
C GLY A 188 -4.92 -12.43 -19.85
N ASN A 189 -5.79 -12.61 -18.85
CA ASN A 189 -7.21 -12.27 -18.96
C ASN A 189 -7.47 -10.98 -18.17
N TRP A 190 -8.13 -10.02 -18.80
CA TRP A 190 -8.60 -8.82 -18.12
C TRP A 190 -9.76 -9.17 -17.21
N LYS A 191 -9.71 -8.65 -15.99
CA LYS A 191 -10.76 -8.70 -14.99
C LYS A 191 -11.02 -7.28 -14.49
N GLU A 192 -12.08 -7.12 -13.75
CA GLU A 192 -12.40 -5.85 -13.09
C GLU A 192 -12.48 -6.07 -11.59
N ILE A 193 -11.94 -5.15 -10.83
CA ILE A 193 -12.05 -5.14 -9.37
C ILE A 193 -12.64 -3.82 -8.91
N ILE A 194 -13.36 -3.87 -7.80
CA ILE A 194 -13.93 -2.70 -7.17
C ILE A 194 -13.10 -2.33 -5.95
N ILE A 195 -12.54 -1.12 -5.94
CA ILE A 195 -11.84 -0.55 -4.79
C ILE A 195 -12.48 0.78 -4.44
N GLY A 196 -13.08 0.83 -3.25
CA GLY A 196 -13.96 1.95 -2.90
C GLY A 196 -15.14 2.05 -3.86
N ASN A 197 -15.28 3.18 -4.53
CA ASN A 197 -16.36 3.44 -5.49
C ASN A 197 -15.89 3.37 -6.96
N LYS A 198 -14.72 2.78 -7.22
CA LYS A 198 -14.12 2.71 -8.56
C LYS A 198 -13.94 1.29 -9.02
N THR A 199 -14.27 1.05 -10.27
CA THR A 199 -13.94 -0.18 -11.00
C THR A 199 -12.62 0.02 -11.73
N ILE A 200 -11.65 -0.87 -11.50
CA ILE A 200 -10.30 -0.78 -12.06
C ILE A 200 -10.03 -2.06 -12.85
N PRO A 201 -9.66 -1.96 -14.14
CA PRO A 201 -9.23 -3.11 -14.92
C PRO A 201 -7.90 -3.65 -14.39
N VAL A 202 -7.86 -4.97 -14.25
CA VAL A 202 -6.71 -5.71 -13.72
C VAL A 202 -6.32 -6.83 -14.65
N ILE A 203 -5.02 -7.02 -14.85
CA ILE A 203 -4.46 -8.17 -15.54
C ILE A 203 -3.45 -8.89 -14.66
N ILE A 204 -3.46 -10.22 -14.74
CA ILE A 204 -2.55 -11.07 -13.99
C ILE A 204 -1.48 -11.56 -14.95
N THR A 205 -0.21 -11.54 -14.53
CA THR A 205 0.92 -12.06 -15.30
C THR A 205 1.94 -12.73 -14.37
N PHE A 206 2.94 -13.41 -14.94
CA PHE A 206 4.00 -14.01 -14.15
C PHE A 206 4.90 -12.96 -13.51
N ASN A 207 5.38 -13.25 -12.29
CA ASN A 207 6.39 -12.45 -11.62
C ASN A 207 7.73 -12.54 -12.39
N PRO A 208 8.47 -11.43 -12.57
CA PRO A 208 9.80 -11.48 -13.20
C PRO A 208 10.77 -12.45 -12.50
N SER A 209 10.73 -12.60 -11.18
CA SER A 209 11.54 -13.58 -10.47
C SER A 209 11.23 -15.03 -10.88
N TYR A 210 9.96 -15.33 -11.17
CA TYR A 210 9.55 -16.63 -11.72
C TYR A 210 10.09 -16.84 -13.15
N LEU A 211 10.10 -15.79 -13.98
CA LEU A 211 10.58 -15.84 -15.37
C LEU A 211 12.10 -15.96 -15.47
N ILE A 212 12.85 -15.58 -14.45
CA ILE A 212 14.29 -15.82 -14.34
C ILE A 212 14.54 -17.31 -14.11
N ARG A 213 13.77 -17.93 -13.21
CA ARG A 213 13.89 -19.37 -12.89
C ARG A 213 13.35 -20.27 -13.99
N TYR A 214 12.33 -19.81 -14.73
CA TYR A 214 11.66 -20.57 -15.79
C TYR A 214 11.59 -19.75 -17.09
N PRO A 215 12.72 -19.64 -17.83
CA PRO A 215 12.82 -18.79 -19.02
C PRO A 215 11.87 -19.16 -20.15
N ASP A 216 11.45 -20.43 -20.26
CA ASP A 216 10.47 -20.92 -21.22
C ASP A 216 9.09 -20.25 -21.06
N LYS A 217 8.77 -19.74 -19.87
CA LYS A 217 7.53 -19.04 -19.58
C LYS A 217 7.50 -17.59 -20.08
N LYS A 218 8.63 -17.02 -20.51
CA LYS A 218 8.71 -15.64 -21.03
C LYS A 218 7.79 -15.43 -22.22
N LYS A 219 7.63 -16.43 -23.08
CA LYS A 219 6.70 -16.36 -24.22
C LYS A 219 5.27 -16.05 -23.81
N PHE A 220 4.80 -16.59 -22.69
CA PHE A 220 3.47 -16.33 -22.20
C PHE A 220 3.34 -14.90 -21.62
N SER A 221 4.34 -14.44 -20.87
CA SER A 221 4.35 -13.06 -20.40
C SER A 221 4.43 -12.06 -21.54
N TRP A 222 5.06 -12.41 -22.66
CA TRP A 222 5.06 -11.57 -23.84
C TRP A 222 3.64 -11.36 -24.40
N GLU A 223 2.82 -12.43 -24.44
CA GLU A 223 1.41 -12.29 -24.82
C GLU A 223 0.63 -11.39 -23.86
N ASP A 224 0.91 -11.48 -22.54
CA ASP A 224 0.28 -10.59 -21.55
C ASP A 224 0.69 -9.13 -21.76
N LEU A 225 1.98 -8.88 -22.01
CA LEU A 225 2.51 -7.54 -22.26
C LEU A 225 1.88 -6.90 -23.50
N LYS A 226 1.66 -7.65 -24.58
CA LYS A 226 0.94 -7.13 -25.75
C LYS A 226 -0.48 -6.69 -25.41
N LYS A 227 -1.18 -7.46 -24.58
CA LYS A 227 -2.53 -7.11 -24.11
C LYS A 227 -2.51 -5.86 -23.22
N ILE A 228 -1.49 -5.71 -22.36
CA ILE A 228 -1.28 -4.51 -21.55
C ILE A 228 -1.08 -3.30 -22.47
N ARG A 229 -0.20 -3.40 -23.45
CA ARG A 229 0.07 -2.32 -24.40
C ARG A 229 -1.21 -1.88 -25.11
N LYS A 230 -1.99 -2.83 -25.64
CA LYS A 230 -3.27 -2.56 -26.28
C LYS A 230 -4.22 -1.81 -25.34
N LYS A 231 -4.36 -2.26 -24.08
CA LYS A 231 -5.24 -1.61 -23.09
C LYS A 231 -4.80 -0.19 -22.75
N VAL A 232 -3.49 0.06 -22.69
CA VAL A 232 -2.92 1.40 -22.49
C VAL A 232 -3.31 2.34 -23.64
N GLU A 233 -3.25 1.84 -24.88
CA GLU A 233 -3.66 2.58 -26.07
C GLU A 233 -5.18 2.82 -26.09
N ASP A 234 -6.00 1.80 -25.83
CA ASP A 234 -7.47 1.88 -25.80
C ASP A 234 -7.97 2.90 -24.75
N LEU A 235 -7.26 3.03 -23.63
CA LEU A 235 -7.59 3.99 -22.57
C LEU A 235 -6.93 5.37 -22.75
N ASN A 236 -6.22 5.60 -23.88
CA ASN A 236 -5.48 6.83 -24.15
C ASN A 236 -4.60 7.26 -22.97
N ILE A 237 -3.88 6.28 -22.37
CA ILE A 237 -2.95 6.55 -21.28
C ILE A 237 -1.66 7.10 -21.86
N ILE A 238 -1.35 8.35 -21.54
CA ILE A 238 -0.08 9.01 -21.91
C ILE A 238 0.98 8.56 -20.89
N ILE A 239 2.08 7.97 -21.39
CA ILE A 239 3.16 7.40 -20.57
C ILE A 239 4.50 7.96 -21.02
#